data_dfaa59806ad26c54e2c23007d1c55d1d
#
_entry.id   dfaa59806ad26c54e2c23007d1c55d1d
#
_cell.length_a   1.000
_cell.length_b   1.000
_cell.length_c   1.000
_cell.angle_alpha   90.00
_cell.angle_beta   90.00
_cell.angle_gamma   90.00
#
_symmetry.space_group_name_H-M   'P 1'
#
loop_
_entity.id
_entity.type
_entity.pdbx_description
1 polymer ?
#
loop_
_entity_poly.entity_id
_entity_poly.type
_entity_poly.pdbx_seq_one_letter_code
_entity_poly.pdbx_strand_id
1 'polypeptide(L)'
;TTITKSSADLIERKKSIFKNITHKYFPIDKKNIVKKFLDFWSPKVAIFIDSEIWPNFLFEIKKREIPLVLLNARITNKTKKRWKIFSGFSKNLFQLFDLCIPSSTISKNNLIELGAKNIDYVGNLKFAFDQENILLDKKNIIILNKYLVWCAASLHRGEEIFCIKTHMAIRKIKKNCLTIIIPRHISNVNFFKKACEKFSLKIQVFNEGDIIKD
;
A
#
# COMPACT_ATOMS: atom_id res chain seq x y z
N THR A 1 -6.65 9.70 10.70
CA THR A 1 -7.01 8.43 11.36
C THR A 1 -6.39 7.24 10.66
N THR A 2 -6.12 6.15 11.38
CA THR A 2 -5.66 4.87 10.81
C THR A 2 -6.43 3.71 11.42
N ILE A 3 -6.40 2.55 10.74
CA ILE A 3 -7.09 1.33 11.21
C ILE A 3 -6.10 0.37 11.88
N THR A 4 -4.83 0.36 11.44
CA THR A 4 -3.83 -0.61 11.89
C THR A 4 -2.83 -0.02 12.88
N LYS A 5 -2.32 -0.85 13.79
CA LYS A 5 -1.26 -0.48 14.73
C LYS A 5 0.01 -0.04 14.00
N SER A 6 0.43 -0.75 12.95
CA SER A 6 1.62 -0.41 12.18
C SER A 6 1.55 0.99 11.55
N SER A 7 0.36 1.40 11.07
CA SER A 7 0.17 2.75 10.54
C SER A 7 0.17 3.80 11.66
N ALA A 8 -0.36 3.47 12.83
CA ALA A 8 -0.30 4.35 14.02
C ALA A 8 1.15 4.56 14.48
N ASP A 9 1.92 3.47 14.58
CA ASP A 9 3.34 3.50 14.97
C ASP A 9 4.18 4.32 13.98
N LEU A 10 3.86 4.26 12.68
CA LEU A 10 4.53 5.07 11.66
C LEU A 10 4.28 6.57 11.86
N ILE A 11 3.03 6.96 12.16
CA ILE A 11 2.68 8.36 12.41
C ILE A 11 3.40 8.85 13.67
N GLU A 12 3.43 8.05 14.72
CA GLU A 12 4.09 8.42 15.98
C GLU A 12 5.59 8.65 15.77
N ARG A 13 6.29 7.80 15.01
CA ARG A 13 7.71 7.99 14.65
C ARG A 13 7.96 9.27 13.86
N LYS A 14 7.02 9.69 13.01
CA LYS A 14 7.13 10.90 12.17
C LYS A 14 6.53 12.16 12.81
N LYS A 15 6.08 12.08 14.05
CA LYS A 15 5.39 13.18 14.75
C LYS A 15 6.27 14.43 14.91
N SER A 16 7.58 14.26 15.03
CA SER A 16 8.55 15.37 15.08
C SER A 16 8.57 16.20 13.79
N ILE A 17 8.28 15.55 12.65
CA ILE A 17 8.22 16.19 11.33
C ILE A 17 6.87 16.92 11.15
N PHE A 18 5.79 16.38 11.72
CA PHE A 18 4.43 16.85 11.53
C PHE A 18 3.84 17.42 12.82
N LYS A 19 4.23 18.64 13.16
CA LYS A 19 3.84 19.31 14.42
C LYS A 19 2.32 19.46 14.63
N ASN A 20 1.53 19.55 13.55
CA ASN A 20 0.10 19.82 13.58
C ASN A 20 -0.77 18.60 13.30
N ILE A 21 -0.26 17.38 13.53
CA ILE A 21 -1.02 16.15 13.32
C ILE A 21 -1.47 15.57 14.65
N THR A 22 -2.78 15.35 14.78
CA THR A 22 -3.36 14.53 15.85
C THR A 22 -3.79 13.19 15.28
N HIS A 23 -3.22 12.10 15.78
CA HIS A 23 -3.60 10.75 15.38
C HIS A 23 -4.66 10.16 16.30
N LYS A 24 -5.67 9.51 15.68
CA LYS A 24 -6.64 8.65 16.37
C LYS A 24 -6.92 7.42 15.51
N TYR A 25 -7.28 6.32 16.14
CA TYR A 25 -7.80 5.17 15.39
C TYR A 25 -9.15 5.51 14.78
N PHE A 26 -9.39 4.98 13.58
CA PHE A 26 -10.68 5.12 12.92
C PHE A 26 -11.73 4.34 13.72
N PRO A 27 -12.83 4.97 14.12
CA PRO A 27 -13.84 4.29 14.93
C PRO A 27 -14.69 3.34 14.08
N ILE A 28 -15.39 2.42 14.77
CA ILE A 28 -16.32 1.49 14.13
C ILE A 28 -17.42 2.27 13.41
N ASP A 29 -17.76 1.88 12.17
CA ASP A 29 -18.80 2.50 11.34
C ASP A 29 -20.22 2.19 11.85
N LYS A 30 -20.51 2.58 13.10
CA LYS A 30 -21.82 2.51 13.75
C LYS A 30 -22.39 3.91 13.99
N LYS A 31 -23.62 4.15 13.55
CA LYS A 31 -24.26 5.47 13.51
C LYS A 31 -24.02 6.34 14.74
N ASN A 32 -24.22 5.80 15.94
CA ASN A 32 -24.05 6.56 17.20
C ASN A 32 -22.57 6.89 17.49
N ILE A 33 -21.65 6.01 17.13
CA ILE A 33 -20.20 6.22 17.31
C ILE A 33 -19.71 7.27 16.32
N VAL A 34 -20.12 7.15 15.06
CA VAL A 34 -19.82 8.12 14.01
C VAL A 34 -20.29 9.51 14.36
N LYS A 35 -21.54 9.66 14.86
CA LYS A 35 -22.06 10.96 15.30
C LYS A 35 -21.18 11.56 16.38
N LYS A 36 -20.91 10.83 17.47
CA LYS A 36 -20.04 11.32 18.57
C LYS A 36 -18.65 11.71 18.08
N PHE A 37 -18.07 10.93 17.15
CA PHE A 37 -16.78 11.23 16.57
C PHE A 37 -16.80 12.53 15.78
N LEU A 38 -17.78 12.71 14.90
CA LEU A 38 -17.91 13.91 14.07
C LEU A 38 -18.30 15.14 14.91
N ASP A 39 -19.11 14.99 15.94
CA ASP A 39 -19.46 16.08 16.86
C ASP A 39 -18.23 16.57 17.65
N PHE A 40 -17.37 15.65 18.08
CA PHE A 40 -16.14 15.98 18.80
C PHE A 40 -15.08 16.66 17.91
N TRP A 41 -14.86 16.13 16.69
CA TRP A 41 -13.80 16.63 15.82
C TRP A 41 -14.23 17.80 14.94
N SER A 42 -15.51 17.91 14.63
CA SER A 42 -16.12 18.96 13.79
C SER A 42 -15.26 19.31 12.56
N PRO A 43 -14.91 18.31 11.70
CA PRO A 43 -13.98 18.51 10.61
C PRO A 43 -14.57 19.46 9.56
N LYS A 44 -13.75 20.35 9.00
CA LYS A 44 -14.14 21.22 7.88
C LYS A 44 -14.10 20.53 6.53
N VAL A 45 -13.37 19.41 6.43
CA VAL A 45 -13.28 18.55 5.24
C VAL A 45 -12.99 17.12 5.67
N ALA A 46 -13.55 16.15 4.98
CA ALA A 46 -13.28 14.73 5.18
C ALA A 46 -12.64 14.15 3.94
N ILE A 47 -11.47 13.51 4.12
CA ILE A 47 -10.72 12.88 3.03
C ILE A 47 -10.57 11.40 3.35
N PHE A 48 -11.15 10.54 2.50
CA PHE A 48 -10.96 9.09 2.54
C PHE A 48 -9.93 8.69 1.49
N ILE A 49 -9.11 7.68 1.79
CA ILE A 49 -8.00 7.27 0.92
C ILE A 49 -8.17 5.82 0.50
N ASP A 50 -7.76 5.50 -0.74
CA ASP A 50 -7.80 4.17 -1.34
C ASP A 50 -9.22 3.59 -1.45
N SER A 51 -9.54 2.54 -0.68
CA SER A 51 -10.82 1.82 -0.73
C SER A 51 -11.67 2.01 0.53
N GLU A 52 -11.41 3.06 1.28
CA GLU A 52 -12.07 3.34 2.56
C GLU A 52 -13.48 3.90 2.34
N ILE A 53 -14.46 3.01 2.18
CA ILE A 53 -15.86 3.36 1.95
C ILE A 53 -16.69 2.90 3.16
N TRP A 54 -17.06 3.84 4.02
CA TRP A 54 -17.74 3.64 5.29
C TRP A 54 -19.11 4.30 5.29
N PRO A 55 -20.19 3.58 4.98
CA PRO A 55 -21.49 4.17 4.68
C PRO A 55 -22.04 5.11 5.76
N ASN A 56 -21.99 4.72 7.04
CA ASN A 56 -22.51 5.59 8.10
C ASN A 56 -21.70 6.89 8.22
N PHE A 57 -20.38 6.84 8.04
CA PHE A 57 -19.54 8.04 7.99
C PHE A 57 -19.92 8.94 6.81
N LEU A 58 -20.03 8.38 5.61
CA LEU A 58 -20.31 9.16 4.41
C LEU A 58 -21.67 9.88 4.52
N PHE A 59 -22.71 9.16 4.96
CA PHE A 59 -24.04 9.79 5.16
C PHE A 59 -24.03 10.86 6.26
N GLU A 60 -23.38 10.61 7.41
CA GLU A 60 -23.34 11.58 8.50
C GLU A 60 -22.47 12.80 8.16
N ILE A 61 -21.40 12.66 7.39
CA ILE A 61 -20.58 13.75 6.86
C ILE A 61 -21.42 14.63 5.95
N LYS A 62 -22.12 14.05 4.97
CA LYS A 62 -22.97 14.81 4.04
C LYS A 62 -24.16 15.48 4.72
N LYS A 63 -24.75 14.83 5.73
CA LYS A 63 -25.81 15.44 6.54
C LYS A 63 -25.36 16.72 7.26
N ARG A 64 -24.06 16.84 7.53
CA ARG A 64 -23.43 18.01 8.15
C ARG A 64 -22.86 18.99 7.12
N GLU A 65 -23.11 18.77 5.83
CA GLU A 65 -22.63 19.59 4.71
C GLU A 65 -21.08 19.70 4.67
N ILE A 66 -20.38 18.72 5.27
CA ILE A 66 -18.92 18.66 5.26
C ILE A 66 -18.46 18.20 3.88
N PRO A 67 -17.55 18.93 3.22
CA PRO A 67 -16.95 18.50 1.95
C PRO A 67 -16.27 17.14 2.08
N LEU A 68 -16.55 16.24 1.12
CA LEU A 68 -16.16 14.84 1.16
C LEU A 68 -15.34 14.45 -0.09
N VAL A 69 -14.10 14.05 0.12
CA VAL A 69 -13.16 13.68 -0.95
C VAL A 69 -12.75 12.21 -0.83
N LEU A 70 -12.71 11.50 -1.96
CA LEU A 70 -12.10 10.19 -2.07
C LEU A 70 -10.79 10.30 -2.86
N LEU A 71 -9.68 10.26 -2.15
CA LEU A 71 -8.34 10.46 -2.70
C LEU A 71 -7.68 9.11 -3.02
N ASN A 72 -6.97 9.04 -4.16
CA ASN A 72 -6.28 7.84 -4.62
C ASN A 72 -7.20 6.61 -4.69
N ALA A 73 -8.46 6.81 -5.07
CA ALA A 73 -9.50 5.80 -5.01
C ALA A 73 -9.13 4.53 -5.78
N ARG A 74 -9.17 3.39 -5.08
CA ARG A 74 -8.88 2.08 -5.65
C ARG A 74 -10.15 1.22 -5.67
N ILE A 75 -10.87 1.26 -6.79
CA ILE A 75 -12.08 0.45 -7.00
C ILE A 75 -11.79 -0.62 -8.06
N THR A 76 -11.53 -1.84 -7.63
CA THR A 76 -11.28 -2.98 -8.53
C THR A 76 -12.58 -3.48 -9.15
N ASN A 77 -12.49 -4.25 -10.25
CA ASN A 77 -13.66 -4.89 -10.86
C ASN A 77 -14.40 -5.81 -9.87
N LYS A 78 -13.67 -6.48 -8.97
CA LYS A 78 -14.25 -7.31 -7.90
C LYS A 78 -15.04 -6.44 -6.91
N THR A 79 -14.48 -5.32 -6.49
CA THR A 79 -15.13 -4.36 -5.59
C THR A 79 -16.39 -3.77 -6.24
N LYS A 80 -16.30 -3.35 -7.50
CA LYS A 80 -17.44 -2.85 -8.27
C LYS A 80 -18.58 -3.88 -8.33
N LYS A 81 -18.27 -5.15 -8.69
CA LYS A 81 -19.27 -6.22 -8.75
C LYS A 81 -20.01 -6.39 -7.42
N ARG A 82 -19.34 -6.31 -6.29
CA ARG A 82 -19.94 -6.38 -4.96
C ARG A 82 -20.90 -5.21 -4.68
N TRP A 83 -20.47 -3.98 -5.00
CA TRP A 83 -21.31 -2.81 -4.83
C TRP A 83 -22.55 -2.83 -5.76
N LYS A 84 -22.42 -3.34 -6.98
CA LYS A 84 -23.53 -3.46 -7.93
C LYS A 84 -24.64 -4.42 -7.48
N ILE A 85 -24.40 -5.32 -6.53
CA ILE A 85 -25.46 -6.16 -5.93
C ILE A 85 -26.55 -5.28 -5.30
N PHE A 86 -26.17 -4.13 -4.74
CA PHE A 86 -27.06 -3.14 -4.16
C PHE A 86 -27.01 -1.84 -4.97
N SER A 87 -27.33 -1.90 -6.26
CA SER A 87 -27.07 -0.82 -7.23
C SER A 87 -27.66 0.52 -6.84
N GLY A 88 -28.89 0.57 -6.35
CA GLY A 88 -29.52 1.83 -5.87
C GLY A 88 -28.81 2.41 -4.67
N PHE A 89 -28.46 1.59 -3.69
CA PHE A 89 -27.72 2.03 -2.51
C PHE A 89 -26.31 2.50 -2.87
N SER A 90 -25.59 1.73 -3.71
CA SER A 90 -24.22 2.11 -4.10
C SER A 90 -24.20 3.41 -4.90
N LYS A 91 -25.14 3.61 -5.81
CA LYS A 91 -25.27 4.87 -6.56
C LYS A 91 -25.47 6.05 -5.63
N ASN A 92 -26.40 5.95 -4.68
CA ASN A 92 -26.63 7.01 -3.69
C ASN A 92 -25.38 7.26 -2.83
N LEU A 93 -24.65 6.20 -2.46
CA LEU A 93 -23.45 6.30 -1.63
C LEU A 93 -22.29 6.99 -2.37
N PHE A 94 -22.00 6.57 -3.60
CA PHE A 94 -20.88 7.15 -4.37
C PHE A 94 -21.18 8.57 -4.88
N GLN A 95 -22.44 8.98 -4.97
CA GLN A 95 -22.84 10.36 -5.27
C GLN A 95 -22.57 11.32 -4.09
N LEU A 96 -22.32 10.82 -2.88
CA LEU A 96 -22.03 11.67 -1.72
C LEU A 96 -20.67 12.36 -1.82
N PHE A 97 -19.73 11.79 -2.61
CA PHE A 97 -18.41 12.40 -2.76
C PHE A 97 -18.50 13.68 -3.62
N ASP A 98 -17.98 14.77 -3.08
CA ASP A 98 -17.85 16.03 -3.79
C ASP A 98 -16.73 15.96 -4.83
N LEU A 99 -15.69 15.14 -4.57
CA LEU A 99 -14.59 14.88 -5.50
C LEU A 99 -14.05 13.45 -5.31
N CYS A 100 -13.83 12.76 -6.41
CA CYS A 100 -13.14 11.48 -6.46
C CYS A 100 -11.87 11.59 -7.31
N ILE A 101 -10.72 11.24 -6.75
CA ILE A 101 -9.43 11.19 -7.46
C ILE A 101 -8.99 9.72 -7.53
N PRO A 102 -9.27 9.01 -8.64
CA PRO A 102 -8.94 7.59 -8.77
C PRO A 102 -7.44 7.35 -9.00
N SER A 103 -6.94 6.21 -8.51
CA SER A 103 -5.53 5.79 -8.65
C SER A 103 -5.19 5.17 -10.01
N SER A 104 -6.20 4.88 -10.85
CA SER A 104 -6.03 4.27 -12.17
C SER A 104 -7.25 4.52 -13.05
N THR A 105 -7.09 4.35 -14.37
CA THR A 105 -8.19 4.41 -15.35
C THR A 105 -9.28 3.36 -15.07
N ILE A 106 -8.90 2.17 -14.61
CA ILE A 106 -9.85 1.13 -14.19
C ILE A 106 -10.70 1.63 -13.02
N SER A 107 -10.07 2.22 -12.01
CA SER A 107 -10.80 2.78 -10.85
C SER A 107 -11.70 3.95 -11.25
N LYS A 108 -11.25 4.81 -12.18
CA LYS A 108 -12.06 5.89 -12.77
C LYS A 108 -13.34 5.34 -13.39
N ASN A 109 -13.21 4.39 -14.31
CA ASN A 109 -14.37 3.80 -14.99
C ASN A 109 -15.32 3.10 -14.01
N ASN A 110 -14.78 2.40 -13.02
CA ASN A 110 -15.57 1.73 -12.00
C ASN A 110 -16.33 2.72 -11.10
N LEU A 111 -15.74 3.88 -10.77
CA LEU A 111 -16.40 4.95 -10.02
C LEU A 111 -17.56 5.57 -10.80
N ILE A 112 -17.37 5.82 -12.11
CA ILE A 112 -18.43 6.31 -13.00
C ILE A 112 -19.61 5.34 -12.99
N GLU A 113 -19.34 4.05 -13.17
CA GLU A 113 -20.39 3.02 -13.16
C GLU A 113 -21.11 2.86 -11.80
N LEU A 114 -20.44 3.21 -10.70
CA LEU A 114 -21.02 3.22 -9.36
C LEU A 114 -21.77 4.52 -9.03
N GLY A 115 -21.73 5.51 -9.93
CA GLY A 115 -22.51 6.74 -9.82
C GLY A 115 -21.78 7.95 -9.25
N ALA A 116 -20.46 7.88 -9.03
CA ALA A 116 -19.68 9.06 -8.68
C ALA A 116 -19.76 10.13 -9.79
N LYS A 117 -19.95 11.40 -9.41
CA LYS A 117 -20.21 12.49 -10.36
C LYS A 117 -18.95 13.30 -10.72
N ASN A 118 -18.24 13.74 -9.70
CA ASN A 118 -17.08 14.61 -9.86
C ASN A 118 -15.80 13.75 -9.75
N ILE A 119 -15.22 13.42 -10.90
CA ILE A 119 -14.04 12.56 -10.97
C ILE A 119 -12.94 13.28 -11.71
N ASP A 120 -11.82 13.51 -11.02
CA ASP A 120 -10.60 14.05 -11.60
C ASP A 120 -9.49 13.03 -11.53
N TYR A 121 -8.88 12.70 -12.68
CA TYR A 121 -7.84 11.67 -12.76
C TYR A 121 -6.48 12.28 -13.03
N VAL A 122 -5.67 12.34 -11.98
CA VAL A 122 -4.31 12.90 -12.01
C VAL A 122 -3.22 11.83 -11.86
N GLY A 123 -3.60 10.55 -11.85
CA GLY A 123 -2.67 9.44 -11.65
C GLY A 123 -2.64 8.90 -10.22
N ASN A 124 -1.69 8.02 -9.94
CA ASN A 124 -1.57 7.39 -8.62
C ASN A 124 -0.68 8.23 -7.71
N LEU A 125 -1.22 8.63 -6.56
CA LEU A 125 -0.53 9.44 -5.56
C LEU A 125 0.80 8.81 -5.09
N LYS A 126 0.94 7.49 -5.15
CA LYS A 126 2.19 6.80 -4.80
C LYS A 126 3.37 7.15 -5.71
N PHE A 127 3.10 7.68 -6.90
CA PHE A 127 4.14 8.14 -7.82
C PHE A 127 4.45 9.65 -7.70
N ALA A 128 3.71 10.37 -6.85
CA ALA A 128 3.94 11.80 -6.61
C ALA A 128 5.10 12.08 -5.62
N PHE A 129 5.64 11.04 -4.98
CA PHE A 129 6.83 11.21 -4.15
C PHE A 129 8.06 11.25 -5.05
N ASP A 130 8.84 12.33 -4.93
CA ASP A 130 10.22 12.33 -5.40
C ASP A 130 10.93 11.15 -4.73
N GLN A 131 11.40 10.22 -5.54
CA GLN A 131 12.32 9.21 -5.04
C GLN A 131 13.57 9.98 -4.60
N GLU A 132 13.73 10.17 -3.29
CA GLU A 132 15.04 10.51 -2.77
C GLU A 132 16.00 9.54 -3.46
N ASN A 133 17.01 10.08 -4.14
CA ASN A 133 18.03 9.27 -4.80
C ASN A 133 18.72 8.45 -3.70
N ILE A 134 18.20 7.25 -3.44
CA ILE A 134 18.84 6.29 -2.56
C ILE A 134 20.11 5.88 -3.30
N LEU A 135 21.20 6.58 -2.98
CA LEU A 135 22.51 6.25 -3.51
C LEU A 135 22.95 4.94 -2.87
N LEU A 136 22.98 3.88 -3.65
CA LEU A 136 23.68 2.67 -3.25
C LEU A 136 25.15 2.98 -3.01
N ASP A 137 25.74 2.39 -1.97
CA ASP A 137 27.17 2.48 -1.74
C ASP A 137 27.94 2.06 -3.02
N LYS A 138 28.94 2.85 -3.42
CA LYS A 138 29.74 2.62 -4.63
C LYS A 138 30.34 1.20 -4.66
N LYS A 139 30.74 0.67 -3.49
CA LYS A 139 31.28 -0.69 -3.36
C LYS A 139 30.22 -1.73 -3.74
N ASN A 140 28.96 -1.55 -3.30
CA ASN A 140 27.88 -2.43 -3.65
C ASN A 140 27.57 -2.40 -5.16
N ILE A 141 27.63 -1.21 -5.78
CA ILE A 141 27.47 -1.07 -7.24
C ILE A 141 28.55 -1.86 -7.99
N ILE A 142 29.81 -1.72 -7.59
CA ILE A 142 30.93 -2.45 -8.20
C ILE A 142 30.74 -3.96 -8.08
N ILE A 143 30.29 -4.45 -6.93
CA ILE A 143 30.04 -5.88 -6.73
C ILE A 143 28.87 -6.35 -7.58
N LEU A 144 27.73 -5.63 -7.56
CA LEU A 144 26.55 -6.00 -8.33
C LEU A 144 26.83 -6.09 -9.83
N ASN A 145 27.69 -5.21 -10.38
CA ASN A 145 28.08 -5.20 -11.78
C ASN A 145 28.85 -6.47 -12.23
N LYS A 146 29.41 -7.24 -11.29
CA LYS A 146 30.08 -8.51 -11.60
C LYS A 146 29.09 -9.67 -11.82
N TYR A 147 27.82 -9.50 -11.45
CA TYR A 147 26.82 -10.56 -11.45
C TYR A 147 25.68 -10.29 -12.42
N LEU A 148 25.10 -11.36 -12.92
CA LEU A 148 23.73 -11.32 -13.43
C LEU A 148 22.78 -11.24 -12.23
N VAL A 149 22.24 -10.04 -11.97
CA VAL A 149 21.37 -9.81 -10.82
C VAL A 149 19.91 -9.97 -11.24
N TRP A 150 19.13 -10.73 -10.47
CA TRP A 150 17.70 -10.73 -10.57
C TRP A 150 17.08 -10.60 -9.16
N CYS A 151 15.88 -10.02 -9.10
CA CYS A 151 15.21 -9.72 -7.84
C CYS A 151 13.84 -10.40 -7.80
N ALA A 152 13.60 -11.12 -6.70
CA ALA A 152 12.30 -11.66 -6.36
C ALA A 152 11.71 -10.83 -5.22
N ALA A 153 10.77 -9.94 -5.55
CA ALA A 153 10.21 -8.98 -4.61
C ALA A 153 8.82 -9.38 -4.12
N SER A 154 8.51 -8.99 -2.88
CA SER A 154 7.19 -9.20 -2.23
C SER A 154 6.80 -10.67 -2.07
N LEU A 155 7.78 -11.54 -1.82
CA LEU A 155 7.58 -12.98 -1.71
C LEU A 155 6.77 -13.36 -0.46
N HIS A 156 5.85 -14.27 -0.65
CA HIS A 156 5.10 -14.92 0.40
C HIS A 156 5.77 -16.22 0.82
N ARG A 157 5.43 -16.69 2.01
CA ARG A 157 5.87 -18.01 2.49
C ARG A 157 5.36 -19.12 1.55
N GLY A 158 6.24 -20.03 1.15
CA GLY A 158 5.97 -21.10 0.19
C GLY A 158 6.55 -20.84 -1.21
N GLU A 159 6.90 -19.59 -1.54
CA GLU A 159 7.47 -19.22 -2.84
C GLU A 159 9.00 -19.33 -2.87
N GLU A 160 9.65 -19.52 -1.72
CA GLU A 160 11.11 -19.59 -1.59
C GLU A 160 11.72 -20.72 -2.41
N ILE A 161 11.08 -21.88 -2.44
CA ILE A 161 11.58 -23.05 -3.20
C ILE A 161 11.61 -22.76 -4.71
N PHE A 162 10.60 -22.04 -5.21
CA PHE A 162 10.57 -21.63 -6.60
C PHE A 162 11.76 -20.70 -6.91
N CYS A 163 12.00 -19.69 -6.07
CA CYS A 163 13.10 -18.75 -6.25
C CYS A 163 14.47 -19.44 -6.17
N ILE A 164 14.66 -20.38 -5.23
CA ILE A 164 15.88 -21.15 -5.09
C ILE A 164 16.13 -22.02 -6.34
N LYS A 165 15.13 -22.75 -6.82
CA LYS A 165 15.23 -23.55 -8.05
C LYS A 165 15.54 -22.69 -9.27
N THR A 166 14.92 -21.53 -9.37
CA THR A 166 15.18 -20.55 -10.44
C THR A 166 16.65 -20.07 -10.38
N HIS A 167 17.14 -19.69 -9.19
CA HIS A 167 18.54 -19.32 -9.01
C HIS A 167 19.48 -20.44 -9.48
N MET A 168 19.24 -21.68 -9.03
CA MET A 168 20.06 -22.83 -9.42
C MET A 168 20.03 -23.10 -10.93
N ALA A 169 18.87 -22.94 -11.56
CA ALA A 169 18.73 -23.10 -13.02
C ALA A 169 19.52 -22.01 -13.78
N ILE A 170 19.42 -20.76 -13.34
CA ILE A 170 20.17 -19.64 -13.94
C ILE A 170 21.69 -19.86 -13.78
N ARG A 171 22.15 -20.31 -12.60
CA ARG A 171 23.57 -20.58 -12.34
C ARG A 171 24.17 -21.67 -13.22
N LYS A 172 23.38 -22.61 -13.73
CA LYS A 172 23.85 -23.60 -14.73
C LYS A 172 24.26 -22.94 -16.06
N ILE A 173 23.61 -21.83 -16.42
CA ILE A 173 23.85 -21.10 -17.67
C ILE A 173 24.84 -19.95 -17.43
N LYS A 174 24.67 -19.21 -16.33
CA LYS A 174 25.49 -18.08 -15.92
C LYS A 174 26.00 -18.27 -14.50
N LYS A 175 27.29 -18.68 -14.40
CA LYS A 175 27.92 -18.99 -13.09
C LYS A 175 27.84 -17.82 -12.10
N ASN A 176 28.03 -16.57 -12.61
CA ASN A 176 27.96 -15.35 -11.82
C ASN A 176 26.52 -14.84 -11.75
N CYS A 177 25.66 -15.52 -11.01
CA CYS A 177 24.29 -15.09 -10.76
C CYS A 177 24.10 -14.74 -9.28
N LEU A 178 23.51 -13.59 -9.01
CA LEU A 178 23.08 -13.13 -7.69
C LEU A 178 21.56 -12.98 -7.66
N THR A 179 20.92 -13.53 -6.63
CA THR A 179 19.49 -13.37 -6.41
C THR A 179 19.24 -12.48 -5.20
N ILE A 180 18.48 -11.42 -5.39
CA ILE A 180 17.98 -10.57 -4.31
C ILE A 180 16.57 -11.03 -3.96
N ILE A 181 16.34 -11.42 -2.70
CA ILE A 181 15.03 -11.82 -2.20
C ILE A 181 14.52 -10.75 -1.24
N ILE A 182 13.34 -10.19 -1.55
CA ILE A 182 12.65 -9.22 -0.71
C ILE A 182 11.33 -9.85 -0.22
N PRO A 183 11.29 -10.38 1.01
CA PRO A 183 10.07 -10.96 1.57
C PRO A 183 8.97 -9.93 1.76
N ARG A 184 7.71 -10.33 1.58
CA ARG A 184 6.54 -9.49 1.88
C ARG A 184 6.50 -9.05 3.35
N HIS A 185 6.95 -9.92 4.26
CA HIS A 185 7.01 -9.67 5.69
C HIS A 185 8.41 -9.97 6.22
N ILE A 186 8.99 -9.03 6.96
CA ILE A 186 10.33 -9.15 7.54
C ILE A 186 10.43 -10.41 8.45
N SER A 187 9.36 -10.78 9.13
CA SER A 187 9.27 -11.99 9.95
C SER A 187 9.60 -13.30 9.19
N ASN A 188 9.51 -13.27 7.85
CA ASN A 188 9.80 -14.44 7.01
C ASN A 188 11.29 -14.58 6.66
N VAL A 189 12.15 -13.62 6.97
CA VAL A 189 13.59 -13.64 6.62
C VAL A 189 14.28 -14.93 7.10
N ASN A 190 14.07 -15.31 8.37
CA ASN A 190 14.65 -16.53 8.92
C ASN A 190 14.17 -17.80 8.22
N PHE A 191 12.94 -17.79 7.72
CA PHE A 191 12.39 -18.91 6.97
C PHE A 191 13.07 -19.06 5.61
N PHE A 192 13.24 -17.94 4.88
CA PHE A 192 13.99 -17.91 3.61
C PHE A 192 15.45 -18.33 3.80
N LYS A 193 16.09 -17.85 4.88
CA LYS A 193 17.45 -18.23 5.23
C LYS A 193 17.59 -19.75 5.37
N LYS A 194 16.75 -20.38 6.20
CA LYS A 194 16.74 -21.84 6.39
C LYS A 194 16.47 -22.60 5.10
N ALA A 195 15.61 -22.09 4.23
CA ALA A 195 15.35 -22.71 2.94
C ALA A 195 16.60 -22.69 2.04
N CYS A 196 17.32 -21.58 1.96
CA CYS A 196 18.56 -21.47 1.19
C CYS A 196 19.68 -22.41 1.75
N GLU A 197 19.81 -22.48 3.06
CA GLU A 197 20.78 -23.37 3.74
C GLU A 197 20.57 -24.84 3.38
N LYS A 198 19.32 -25.30 3.24
CA LYS A 198 19.00 -26.67 2.80
C LYS A 198 19.52 -27.00 1.39
N PHE A 199 19.70 -25.98 0.55
CA PHE A 199 20.27 -26.13 -0.80
C PHE A 199 21.75 -25.76 -0.87
N SER A 200 22.42 -25.62 0.28
CA SER A 200 23.85 -25.25 0.38
C SER A 200 24.19 -23.95 -0.36
N LEU A 201 23.25 -23.00 -0.37
CA LEU A 201 23.46 -21.69 -0.97
C LEU A 201 24.04 -20.71 0.04
N LYS A 202 25.07 -19.96 -0.36
CA LYS A 202 25.55 -18.81 0.42
C LYS A 202 24.44 -17.76 0.50
N ILE A 203 24.20 -17.22 1.68
CA ILE A 203 23.18 -16.19 1.91
C ILE A 203 23.73 -15.10 2.82
N GLN A 204 23.40 -13.87 2.51
CA GLN A 204 23.60 -12.71 3.38
C GLN A 204 22.24 -12.06 3.64
N VAL A 205 21.91 -11.85 4.91
CA VAL A 205 20.82 -10.95 5.28
C VAL A 205 21.37 -9.53 5.22
N PHE A 206 20.76 -8.69 4.40
CA PHE A 206 21.25 -7.35 4.08
C PHE A 206 20.42 -6.32 4.83
N ASN A 207 21.09 -5.43 5.56
CA ASN A 207 20.48 -4.29 6.24
C ASN A 207 21.02 -2.99 5.65
N GLU A 208 20.41 -1.87 6.04
CA GLU A 208 20.88 -0.55 5.65
C GLU A 208 22.34 -0.34 6.08
N GLY A 209 23.18 0.12 5.14
CA GLY A 209 24.61 0.33 5.37
C GLY A 209 25.50 -0.91 5.21
N ASP A 210 24.93 -2.10 5.00
CA ASP A 210 25.74 -3.30 4.76
C ASP A 210 26.46 -3.27 3.40
N ILE A 211 27.60 -3.95 3.34
CA ILE A 211 28.32 -4.22 2.09
C ILE A 211 28.05 -5.67 1.66
N ILE A 212 27.80 -5.85 0.39
CA ILE A 212 27.60 -7.17 -0.21
C ILE A 212 28.91 -7.96 -0.10
N LYS A 213 28.84 -9.16 0.46
CA LYS A 213 29.99 -10.06 0.55
C LYS A 213 30.13 -10.86 -0.74
N ASP A 214 31.34 -10.91 -1.27
CA ASP A 214 31.69 -11.66 -2.49
C ASP A 214 31.73 -13.18 -2.24
#